data_162d030338c604304a92ebee46fef0b9
#
_entry.id   162d030338c604304a92ebee46fef0b9
#
_cell.length_a   1.000
_cell.length_b   1.000
_cell.length_c   1.000
_cell.angle_alpha   90.00
_cell.angle_beta   90.00
_cell.angle_gamma   90.00
#
_symmetry.space_group_name_H-M   'P 1'
#
loop_
_entity.id
_entity.type
_entity.pdbx_description
1 polymer ?
#
loop_
_entity_poly.entity_id
_entity_poly.type
_entity_poly.pdbx_seq_one_letter_code
_entity_poly.pdbx_strand_id
1 'polypeptide(L)'
;MAFSYDTLKLDKGMYQEAGRTFTQVLERLDPSEQYKGTSMEGLDAFQRQLKRFGIRVKGAGSDTVEKFFSTFESAVLFPEFISRVVKQGMEEANLLPAITATITDIDSMDYRSIYSVPDEKDKRLADLAEGAAIPATTVRTKDHLISLHKRGRMLVASYEALRFQKLDLFSVMLRQIGAYIQKMHLADAVDVLINGDGNGGVTAASDGRSYLVVGVDTTAKTVEFFL
;
A
#
# COMPACT_ATOMS: atom_id res chain seq x y z
N MET A 1 16.28 -10.17 -32.92
CA MET A 1 15.28 -9.14 -32.68
C MET A 1 15.98 -8.06 -31.84
N ALA A 2 15.89 -6.80 -32.23
CA ALA A 2 16.39 -5.71 -31.42
C ALA A 2 15.43 -5.55 -30.23
N PHE A 3 15.94 -5.73 -29.03
CA PHE A 3 15.14 -5.53 -27.82
C PHE A 3 14.87 -4.04 -27.66
N SER A 4 13.64 -3.68 -27.28
CA SER A 4 13.20 -2.28 -27.24
C SER A 4 13.76 -1.48 -26.05
N TYR A 5 14.29 -2.15 -25.01
CA TYR A 5 14.77 -1.45 -23.81
C TYR A 5 15.89 -0.45 -24.09
N ASP A 6 16.75 -0.69 -25.08
CA ASP A 6 17.88 0.18 -25.46
C ASP A 6 17.45 1.44 -26.19
N THR A 7 16.34 1.37 -26.92
CA THR A 7 15.85 2.45 -27.79
C THR A 7 14.71 3.24 -27.18
N LEU A 8 14.17 2.77 -26.04
CA LEU A 8 13.05 3.40 -25.37
C LEU A 8 13.45 4.79 -24.85
N LYS A 9 12.77 5.83 -25.30
CA LYS A 9 12.94 7.18 -24.79
C LYS A 9 12.12 7.36 -23.52
N LEU A 10 12.78 7.71 -22.42
CA LEU A 10 12.11 7.98 -21.15
C LEU A 10 11.74 9.46 -21.03
N ASP A 11 10.49 9.72 -20.74
CA ASP A 11 9.95 11.06 -20.56
C ASP A 11 9.10 11.19 -19.30
N LYS A 12 9.10 12.37 -18.70
CA LYS A 12 8.30 12.65 -17.50
C LYS A 12 6.79 12.53 -17.73
N GLY A 13 6.32 12.71 -18.95
CA GLY A 13 4.94 12.52 -19.34
C GLY A 13 4.41 11.11 -19.09
N MET A 14 5.31 10.10 -19.02
CA MET A 14 4.93 8.73 -18.69
C MET A 14 4.29 8.57 -17.31
N TYR A 15 4.55 9.50 -16.37
CA TYR A 15 3.89 9.54 -15.06
C TYR A 15 2.48 10.11 -15.10
N GLN A 16 2.09 10.76 -16.20
CA GLN A 16 0.82 11.43 -16.34
C GLN A 16 -0.23 10.60 -17.10
N GLU A 17 0.13 9.39 -17.53
CA GLU A 17 -0.83 8.50 -18.17
C GLU A 17 -1.96 8.13 -17.20
N ALA A 18 -3.19 8.51 -17.54
CA ALA A 18 -4.34 8.27 -16.68
C ALA A 18 -4.57 6.78 -16.41
N GLY A 19 -4.78 6.44 -15.14
CA GLY A 19 -5.09 5.07 -14.72
C GLY A 19 -3.95 4.07 -14.79
N ARG A 20 -2.69 4.52 -15.00
CA ARG A 20 -1.52 3.63 -15.07
C ARG A 20 -0.37 4.14 -14.23
N THR A 21 0.33 3.20 -13.62
CA THR A 21 1.62 3.49 -12.96
C THR A 21 2.73 3.58 -13.99
N PHE A 22 3.82 4.29 -13.65
CA PHE A 22 5.00 4.37 -14.51
C PHE A 22 5.54 2.99 -14.92
N THR A 23 5.57 2.04 -14.00
CA THR A 23 5.94 0.65 -14.28
C THR A 23 5.05 0.01 -15.33
N GLN A 24 3.73 0.18 -15.24
CA GLN A 24 2.80 -0.38 -16.22
C GLN A 24 2.98 0.24 -17.61
N VAL A 25 3.31 1.53 -17.66
CA VAL A 25 3.63 2.21 -18.92
C VAL A 25 4.91 1.62 -19.52
N LEU A 26 5.95 1.44 -18.70
CA LEU A 26 7.20 0.82 -19.16
C LEU A 26 6.99 -0.62 -19.63
N GLU A 27 6.24 -1.45 -18.90
CA GLU A 27 5.96 -2.84 -19.27
C GLU A 27 5.14 -2.95 -20.57
N ARG A 28 4.26 -1.99 -20.85
CA ARG A 28 3.55 -1.93 -22.12
C ARG A 28 4.48 -1.63 -23.28
N LEU A 29 5.46 -0.74 -23.10
CA LEU A 29 6.40 -0.32 -24.12
C LEU A 29 7.55 -1.33 -24.31
N ASP A 30 7.92 -2.01 -23.26
CA ASP A 30 9.00 -3.00 -23.17
C ASP A 30 8.54 -4.23 -22.36
N PRO A 31 7.72 -5.13 -22.96
CA PRO A 31 7.13 -6.26 -22.26
C PRO A 31 8.17 -7.27 -21.77
N SER A 32 8.10 -7.67 -20.51
CA SER A 32 9.00 -8.63 -19.88
C SER A 32 8.96 -10.02 -20.53
N GLU A 33 7.85 -10.37 -21.17
CA GLU A 33 7.68 -11.66 -21.85
C GLU A 33 8.66 -11.87 -23.01
N GLN A 34 9.12 -10.79 -23.64
CA GLN A 34 10.08 -10.84 -24.76
C GLN A 34 11.47 -11.30 -24.34
N TYR A 35 11.76 -11.29 -23.05
CA TYR A 35 13.09 -11.58 -22.49
C TYR A 35 13.23 -12.98 -21.91
N LYS A 36 12.22 -13.85 -22.07
CA LYS A 36 12.30 -15.27 -21.67
C LYS A 36 13.46 -15.96 -22.41
N GLY A 37 14.28 -16.68 -21.68
CA GLY A 37 15.47 -17.35 -22.22
C GLY A 37 16.66 -16.43 -22.49
N THR A 38 16.61 -15.18 -22.06
CA THR A 38 17.73 -14.23 -22.21
C THR A 38 18.37 -13.89 -20.87
N SER A 39 19.53 -13.20 -20.89
CA SER A 39 20.18 -12.70 -19.66
C SER A 39 19.40 -11.59 -18.93
N MET A 40 18.26 -11.17 -19.47
CA MET A 40 17.35 -10.19 -18.91
C MET A 40 16.09 -10.83 -18.32
N GLU A 41 15.96 -12.16 -18.40
CA GLU A 41 14.84 -12.87 -17.80
C GLU A 41 14.76 -12.61 -16.30
N GLY A 42 13.54 -12.41 -15.79
CA GLY A 42 13.29 -12.09 -14.39
C GLY A 42 13.47 -10.61 -14.01
N LEU A 43 13.95 -9.77 -14.92
CA LEU A 43 13.99 -8.33 -14.74
C LEU A 43 12.72 -7.69 -15.29
N ASP A 44 12.09 -6.81 -14.51
CA ASP A 44 11.01 -5.97 -15.03
C ASP A 44 11.53 -4.82 -15.90
N ALA A 45 10.65 -4.13 -16.63
CA ALA A 45 11.03 -3.05 -17.54
C ALA A 45 11.82 -1.93 -16.83
N PHE A 46 11.47 -1.59 -15.59
CA PHE A 46 12.22 -0.62 -14.80
C PHE A 46 13.65 -1.09 -14.48
N GLN A 47 13.81 -2.34 -14.08
CA GLN A 47 15.13 -2.92 -13.78
C GLN A 47 16.01 -3.01 -15.02
N ARG A 48 15.41 -3.29 -16.19
CA ARG A 48 16.13 -3.25 -17.48
C ARG A 48 16.64 -1.85 -17.80
N GLN A 49 15.84 -0.82 -17.54
CA GLN A 49 16.27 0.57 -17.68
C GLN A 49 17.41 0.94 -16.70
N LEU A 50 17.35 0.51 -15.44
CA LEU A 50 18.48 0.69 -14.52
C LEU A 50 19.76 0.03 -15.07
N LYS A 51 19.65 -1.17 -15.62
CA LYS A 51 20.79 -1.88 -16.24
C LYS A 51 21.31 -1.17 -17.47
N ARG A 52 20.42 -0.62 -18.33
CA ARG A 52 20.79 0.20 -19.51
C ARG A 52 21.64 1.41 -19.11
N PHE A 53 21.26 2.12 -18.07
CA PHE A 53 22.00 3.29 -17.57
C PHE A 53 23.16 2.92 -16.63
N GLY A 54 23.40 1.62 -16.41
CA GLY A 54 24.48 1.15 -15.54
C GLY A 54 24.30 1.58 -14.08
N ILE A 55 23.05 1.72 -13.59
CA ILE A 55 22.74 2.14 -12.23
C ILE A 55 22.63 0.92 -11.33
N ARG A 56 23.55 0.78 -10.38
CA ARG A 56 23.55 -0.29 -9.38
C ARG A 56 23.00 0.22 -8.07
N VAL A 57 21.81 -0.27 -7.69
CA VAL A 57 21.06 0.22 -6.52
C VAL A 57 21.33 -0.56 -5.23
N LYS A 58 21.95 -1.74 -5.29
CA LYS A 58 22.16 -2.64 -4.14
C LYS A 58 23.61 -3.08 -3.98
N GLY A 59 23.97 -3.38 -2.72
CA GLY A 59 25.26 -3.98 -2.35
C GLY A 59 26.40 -2.99 -2.25
N ALA A 60 27.60 -3.51 -1.87
CA ALA A 60 28.80 -2.71 -1.65
C ALA A 60 29.24 -1.91 -2.87
N GLY A 61 28.92 -2.39 -4.08
CA GLY A 61 29.18 -1.70 -5.34
C GLY A 61 28.05 -0.79 -5.81
N SER A 62 27.10 -0.41 -4.94
CA SER A 62 26.03 0.51 -5.29
C SER A 62 26.58 1.87 -5.71
N ASP A 63 25.92 2.48 -6.69
CA ASP A 63 26.27 3.82 -7.17
C ASP A 63 25.78 4.90 -6.18
N THR A 64 26.19 6.15 -6.41
CA THR A 64 25.65 7.31 -5.70
C THR A 64 24.31 7.74 -6.29
N VAL A 65 23.50 8.46 -5.52
CA VAL A 65 22.22 9.00 -5.99
C VAL A 65 22.40 9.91 -7.22
N GLU A 66 23.53 10.64 -7.30
CA GLU A 66 23.91 11.48 -8.44
C GLU A 66 23.86 10.72 -9.77
N LYS A 67 24.08 9.41 -9.77
CA LYS A 67 24.08 8.59 -10.99
C LYS A 67 22.75 8.63 -11.74
N PHE A 68 21.64 8.78 -11.04
CA PHE A 68 20.32 8.97 -11.68
C PHE A 68 20.25 10.26 -12.49
N PHE A 69 21.01 11.27 -12.12
CA PHE A 69 20.97 12.59 -12.75
C PHE A 69 22.07 12.79 -13.80
N SER A 70 22.76 11.72 -14.19
CA SER A 70 23.80 11.78 -15.22
C SER A 70 23.26 12.10 -16.61
N THR A 71 22.03 11.70 -16.89
CA THR A 71 21.31 12.03 -18.15
C THR A 71 19.87 12.45 -17.83
N PHE A 72 19.24 13.14 -18.78
CA PHE A 72 17.85 13.54 -18.63
C PHE A 72 16.93 12.31 -18.53
N GLU A 73 17.17 11.27 -19.32
CA GLU A 73 16.38 10.03 -19.33
C GLU A 73 16.56 9.23 -18.03
N SER A 74 17.79 9.11 -17.51
CA SER A 74 18.01 8.39 -16.24
C SER A 74 17.37 9.10 -15.05
N ALA A 75 17.26 10.44 -15.09
CA ALA A 75 16.59 11.21 -14.04
C ALA A 75 15.09 10.90 -13.93
N VAL A 76 14.46 10.49 -15.04
CA VAL A 76 13.05 10.07 -15.03
C VAL A 76 12.82 8.83 -14.18
N LEU A 77 13.83 7.97 -14.01
CA LEU A 77 13.71 6.75 -13.20
C LEU A 77 13.73 7.00 -11.69
N PHE A 78 14.24 8.14 -11.25
CA PHE A 78 14.46 8.40 -9.82
C PHE A 78 13.17 8.43 -8.97
N PRO A 79 12.07 9.08 -9.38
CA PRO A 79 10.82 9.04 -8.63
C PRO A 79 10.26 7.63 -8.47
N GLU A 80 10.34 6.81 -9.52
CA GLU A 80 9.91 5.40 -9.46
C GLU A 80 10.77 4.57 -8.52
N PHE A 81 12.09 4.79 -8.51
CA PHE A 81 13.00 4.17 -7.56
C PHE A 81 12.58 4.47 -6.12
N ILE A 82 12.32 5.74 -5.78
CA ILE A 82 11.86 6.15 -4.45
C ILE A 82 10.54 5.46 -4.11
N SER A 83 9.56 5.52 -5.02
CA SER A 83 8.23 4.93 -4.83
C SER A 83 8.31 3.43 -4.52
N ARG A 84 9.09 2.68 -5.29
CA ARG A 84 9.28 1.24 -5.10
C ARG A 84 9.93 0.88 -3.77
N VAL A 85 10.96 1.61 -3.38
CA VAL A 85 11.67 1.34 -2.13
C VAL A 85 10.82 1.69 -0.92
N VAL A 86 10.08 2.80 -0.95
CA VAL A 86 9.13 3.15 0.10
C VAL A 86 8.02 2.11 0.19
N LYS A 87 7.45 1.70 -0.95
CA LYS A 87 6.41 0.67 -1.00
C LYS A 87 6.91 -0.67 -0.44
N GLN A 88 8.14 -1.07 -0.78
CA GLN A 88 8.77 -2.26 -0.18
C GLN A 88 8.82 -2.14 1.35
N GLY A 89 9.25 -0.99 1.90
CA GLY A 89 9.27 -0.77 3.34
C GLY A 89 7.87 -0.81 3.99
N MET A 90 6.84 -0.33 3.28
CA MET A 90 5.45 -0.45 3.73
C MET A 90 4.99 -1.92 3.75
N GLU A 91 5.29 -2.68 2.71
CA GLU A 91 4.91 -4.10 2.59
C GLU A 91 5.59 -4.96 3.67
N GLU A 92 6.89 -4.73 3.94
CA GLU A 92 7.66 -5.43 4.97
C GLU A 92 7.12 -5.19 6.39
N ALA A 93 6.50 -4.02 6.65
CA ALA A 93 5.96 -3.63 7.95
C ALA A 93 4.43 -3.75 8.04
N ASN A 94 3.77 -4.36 7.05
CA ASN A 94 2.31 -4.40 6.97
C ASN A 94 1.72 -5.47 7.90
N LEU A 95 1.12 -5.02 9.00
CA LEU A 95 0.37 -5.86 9.95
C LEU A 95 -1.15 -5.75 9.79
N LEU A 96 -1.64 -4.82 8.94
CA LEU A 96 -3.08 -4.62 8.75
C LEU A 96 -3.84 -5.89 8.33
N PRO A 97 -3.32 -6.75 7.43
CA PRO A 97 -4.03 -7.98 7.07
C PRO A 97 -4.27 -8.95 8.22
N ALA A 98 -3.48 -8.84 9.32
CA ALA A 98 -3.66 -9.68 10.50
C ALA A 98 -4.84 -9.25 11.38
N ILE A 99 -5.27 -7.98 11.27
CA ILE A 99 -6.35 -7.40 12.09
C ILE A 99 -7.59 -7.00 11.29
N THR A 100 -7.52 -7.08 9.95
CA THR A 100 -8.63 -6.71 9.06
C THR A 100 -9.23 -7.96 8.40
N ALA A 101 -10.55 -8.04 8.36
CA ALA A 101 -11.24 -9.15 7.69
C ALA A 101 -11.18 -9.02 6.16
N THR A 102 -11.27 -7.79 5.65
CA THR A 102 -11.21 -7.48 4.21
C THR A 102 -10.53 -6.15 3.97
N ILE A 103 -9.91 -6.01 2.82
CA ILE A 103 -9.35 -4.76 2.30
C ILE A 103 -10.03 -4.49 0.96
N THR A 104 -10.62 -3.31 0.80
CA THR A 104 -11.31 -2.91 -0.43
C THR A 104 -10.70 -1.62 -0.94
N ASP A 105 -10.28 -1.63 -2.20
CA ASP A 105 -9.83 -0.42 -2.87
C ASP A 105 -11.04 0.38 -3.32
N ILE A 106 -11.04 1.69 -3.01
CA ILE A 106 -12.09 2.61 -3.40
C ILE A 106 -11.50 3.73 -4.25
N ASP A 107 -12.19 4.08 -5.31
CA ASP A 107 -11.81 5.12 -6.28
C ASP A 107 -12.58 6.44 -6.08
N SER A 108 -13.51 6.46 -5.13
CA SER A 108 -14.31 7.63 -4.78
C SER A 108 -13.92 8.21 -3.41
N MET A 109 -14.23 9.47 -3.19
CA MET A 109 -14.02 10.11 -1.87
C MET A 109 -15.09 9.73 -0.85
N ASP A 110 -16.20 9.16 -1.31
CA ASP A 110 -17.35 8.79 -0.50
C ASP A 110 -17.46 7.26 -0.44
N TYR A 111 -17.37 6.70 0.75
CA TYR A 111 -17.57 5.29 0.99
C TYR A 111 -18.65 5.06 2.04
N ARG A 112 -19.59 4.15 1.73
CA ARG A 112 -20.61 3.69 2.68
C ARG A 112 -20.37 2.23 3.00
N SER A 113 -20.08 1.93 4.26
CA SER A 113 -19.92 0.55 4.69
C SER A 113 -21.26 -0.18 4.70
N ILE A 114 -21.22 -1.45 4.33
CA ILE A 114 -22.34 -2.39 4.46
C ILE A 114 -22.26 -2.99 5.86
N TYR A 115 -23.38 -3.07 6.56
CA TYR A 115 -23.44 -3.82 7.80
C TYR A 115 -24.59 -4.80 7.76
N SER A 116 -24.34 -5.97 8.30
CA SER A 116 -25.41 -6.90 8.67
C SER A 116 -25.50 -6.85 10.19
N VAL A 117 -26.64 -6.48 10.72
CA VAL A 117 -26.95 -6.67 12.13
C VAL A 117 -27.79 -7.94 12.22
N PRO A 118 -27.16 -9.11 12.27
CA PRO A 118 -27.91 -10.31 12.57
C PRO A 118 -28.20 -10.26 14.07
N ASP A 119 -29.45 -10.04 14.43
CA ASP A 119 -29.93 -10.42 15.73
C ASP A 119 -29.69 -11.93 15.91
N GLU A 120 -29.55 -12.43 17.13
CA GLU A 120 -29.34 -13.88 17.34
C GLU A 120 -30.44 -14.71 16.68
N LYS A 121 -31.67 -14.14 16.59
CA LYS A 121 -32.79 -14.73 15.88
C LYS A 121 -32.55 -14.86 14.36
N ASP A 122 -31.82 -13.89 13.75
CA ASP A 122 -31.55 -13.85 12.31
C ASP A 122 -30.36 -14.73 11.91
N LYS A 123 -29.54 -15.12 12.89
CA LYS A 123 -28.39 -16.05 12.71
C LYS A 123 -28.79 -17.52 12.87
N ARG A 124 -29.87 -17.82 13.60
CA ARG A 124 -30.31 -19.17 13.87
C ARG A 124 -30.95 -19.74 12.60
N LEU A 125 -30.46 -20.89 12.19
CA LEU A 125 -31.19 -21.72 11.24
C LEU A 125 -32.51 -22.16 11.92
N ALA A 126 -33.64 -21.80 11.31
CA ALA A 126 -34.92 -22.19 11.81
C ALA A 126 -35.35 -23.52 11.19
N ASP A 127 -35.94 -24.40 12.00
CA ASP A 127 -36.61 -25.57 11.48
C ASP A 127 -37.86 -25.13 10.66
N LEU A 128 -37.87 -25.47 9.38
CA LEU A 128 -38.91 -25.07 8.45
C LEU A 128 -39.92 -26.21 8.26
N ALA A 129 -41.16 -25.94 8.55
CA ALA A 129 -42.27 -26.85 8.16
C ALA A 129 -42.43 -26.79 6.64
N GLU A 130 -42.96 -27.89 6.06
CA GLU A 130 -43.23 -27.98 4.63
C GLU A 130 -44.19 -26.85 4.20
N GLY A 131 -43.77 -26.01 3.24
CA GLY A 131 -44.53 -24.85 2.78
C GLY A 131 -44.35 -23.56 3.60
N ALA A 132 -43.52 -23.54 4.63
CA ALA A 132 -43.24 -22.34 5.42
C ALA A 132 -42.30 -21.36 4.67
N ALA A 133 -42.51 -20.06 4.89
CA ALA A 133 -41.64 -19.04 4.34
C ALA A 133 -40.22 -19.10 4.97
N ILE A 134 -39.19 -19.05 4.13
CA ILE A 134 -37.81 -19.04 4.57
C ILE A 134 -37.49 -17.67 5.23
N PRO A 135 -36.99 -17.62 6.47
CA PRO A 135 -36.60 -16.36 7.12
C PRO A 135 -35.46 -15.69 6.34
N ALA A 136 -35.58 -14.38 6.14
CA ALA A 136 -34.64 -13.58 5.41
C ALA A 136 -33.73 -12.82 6.38
N THR A 137 -32.42 -12.84 6.10
CA THR A 137 -31.44 -11.97 6.78
C THR A 137 -31.29 -10.68 5.99
N THR A 138 -31.40 -9.52 6.66
CA THR A 138 -31.35 -8.21 6.01
C THR A 138 -29.96 -7.63 6.08
N VAL A 139 -29.43 -7.23 4.94
CA VAL A 139 -28.19 -6.45 4.84
C VAL A 139 -28.57 -5.00 4.58
N ARG A 140 -28.01 -4.08 5.36
CA ARG A 140 -28.26 -2.63 5.24
C ARG A 140 -26.97 -1.89 5.00
N THR A 141 -27.03 -0.77 4.28
CA THR A 141 -25.94 0.20 4.19
C THR A 141 -26.03 1.18 5.35
N LYS A 142 -24.88 1.61 5.89
CA LYS A 142 -24.85 2.69 6.88
C LYS A 142 -25.19 4.02 6.21
N ASP A 143 -25.94 4.86 6.91
CA ASP A 143 -26.33 6.19 6.42
C ASP A 143 -25.18 7.22 6.50
N HIS A 144 -24.13 6.91 7.27
CA HIS A 144 -23.00 7.80 7.45
C HIS A 144 -21.90 7.51 6.43
N LEU A 145 -21.40 8.59 5.81
CA LEU A 145 -20.26 8.58 4.90
C LEU A 145 -18.96 8.51 5.71
N ILE A 146 -18.06 7.61 5.30
CA ILE A 146 -16.71 7.56 5.83
C ILE A 146 -15.89 8.63 5.11
N SER A 147 -15.40 9.62 5.88
CA SER A 147 -14.53 10.67 5.35
C SER A 147 -13.09 10.17 5.20
N LEU A 148 -12.54 10.30 4.00
CA LEU A 148 -11.15 9.95 3.72
C LEU A 148 -10.24 11.14 4.05
N HIS A 149 -9.23 10.90 4.87
CA HIS A 149 -8.20 11.89 5.20
C HIS A 149 -6.99 11.73 4.29
N LYS A 150 -6.66 12.81 3.55
CA LYS A 150 -5.45 12.85 2.74
C LYS A 150 -4.27 13.28 3.59
N ARG A 151 -3.24 12.43 3.69
CA ARG A 151 -1.99 12.72 4.39
C ARG A 151 -0.83 12.66 3.41
N GLY A 152 0.18 13.48 3.64
CA GLY A 152 1.38 13.49 2.80
C GLY A 152 2.55 14.13 3.52
N ARG A 153 3.75 13.78 3.08
CA ARG A 153 5.01 14.39 3.53
C ARG A 153 5.93 14.60 2.35
N MET A 154 6.59 15.73 2.32
CA MET A 154 7.59 16.04 1.29
C MET A 154 8.96 15.54 1.75
N LEU A 155 9.66 14.81 0.87
CA LEU A 155 11.05 14.46 1.06
C LEU A 155 11.91 15.59 0.50
N VAL A 156 12.72 16.19 1.35
CA VAL A 156 13.69 17.23 0.98
C VAL A 156 15.08 16.70 1.27
N ALA A 157 15.97 16.75 0.28
CA ALA A 157 17.36 16.37 0.43
C ALA A 157 18.26 17.51 -0.04
N SER A 158 19.39 17.73 0.66
CA SER A 158 20.40 18.67 0.22
C SER A 158 21.16 18.14 -1.00
N TYR A 159 21.71 19.04 -1.81
CA TYR A 159 22.54 18.67 -2.97
C TYR A 159 23.71 17.76 -2.58
N GLU A 160 24.35 18.04 -1.45
CA GLU A 160 25.46 17.24 -0.93
C GLU A 160 25.01 15.81 -0.57
N ALA A 161 23.83 15.67 0.07
CA ALA A 161 23.28 14.35 0.39
C ALA A 161 23.00 13.53 -0.88
N LEU A 162 22.48 14.16 -1.94
CA LEU A 162 22.25 13.50 -3.21
C LEU A 162 23.55 13.09 -3.91
N ARG A 163 24.59 13.93 -3.82
CA ARG A 163 25.85 13.70 -4.52
C ARG A 163 26.68 12.56 -3.92
N PHE A 164 26.78 12.51 -2.59
CA PHE A 164 27.68 11.57 -1.91
C PHE A 164 27.00 10.33 -1.34
N GLN A 165 25.68 10.35 -1.23
CA GLN A 165 24.94 9.24 -0.65
C GLN A 165 24.88 8.03 -1.60
N LYS A 166 25.34 6.87 -1.11
CA LYS A 166 25.17 5.61 -1.84
C LYS A 166 23.70 5.18 -1.88
N LEU A 167 23.26 4.65 -3.02
CA LEU A 167 21.90 4.22 -3.24
C LEU A 167 21.45 3.10 -2.29
N ASP A 168 22.37 2.22 -1.89
CA ASP A 168 22.07 1.17 -0.94
C ASP A 168 21.64 1.73 0.43
N LEU A 169 22.43 2.67 0.98
CA LEU A 169 22.13 3.34 2.24
C LEU A 169 20.89 4.24 2.12
N PHE A 170 20.74 4.93 1.00
CA PHE A 170 19.56 5.74 0.70
C PHE A 170 18.28 4.86 0.67
N SER A 171 18.37 3.65 0.11
CA SER A 171 17.28 2.67 0.13
C SER A 171 16.89 2.23 1.54
N VAL A 172 17.86 2.07 2.45
CA VAL A 172 17.55 1.75 3.86
C VAL A 172 16.72 2.86 4.49
N MET A 173 17.11 4.12 4.30
CA MET A 173 16.35 5.27 4.80
C MET A 173 14.93 5.33 4.22
N LEU A 174 14.79 5.11 2.91
CA LEU A 174 13.46 5.11 2.25
C LEU A 174 12.57 3.96 2.77
N ARG A 175 13.12 2.76 3.01
CA ARG A 175 12.37 1.66 3.62
C ARG A 175 11.92 1.98 5.04
N GLN A 176 12.75 2.65 5.83
CA GLN A 176 12.35 3.13 7.16
C GLN A 176 11.19 4.13 7.09
N ILE A 177 11.18 5.02 6.10
CA ILE A 177 10.05 5.92 5.85
C ILE A 177 8.79 5.11 5.52
N GLY A 178 8.88 4.11 4.65
CA GLY A 178 7.78 3.21 4.31
C GLY A 178 7.23 2.47 5.54
N ALA A 179 8.10 1.88 6.33
CA ALA A 179 7.73 1.21 7.57
C ALA A 179 7.04 2.16 8.58
N TYR A 180 7.49 3.41 8.66
CA TYR A 180 6.86 4.41 9.51
C TYR A 180 5.46 4.79 9.03
N ILE A 181 5.25 4.93 7.70
CA ILE A 181 3.93 5.18 7.12
C ILE A 181 2.97 4.04 7.50
N GLN A 182 3.43 2.79 7.36
CA GLN A 182 2.61 1.63 7.69
C GLN A 182 2.29 1.53 9.17
N LYS A 183 3.25 1.90 10.04
CA LYS A 183 3.00 2.00 11.48
C LYS A 183 1.93 3.05 11.81
N MET A 184 1.89 4.17 11.08
CA MET A 184 0.82 5.17 11.25
C MET A 184 -0.54 4.63 10.81
N HIS A 185 -0.60 3.90 9.68
CA HIS A 185 -1.85 3.27 9.24
C HIS A 185 -2.35 2.23 10.26
N LEU A 186 -1.43 1.45 10.86
CA LEU A 186 -1.79 0.53 11.93
C LEU A 186 -2.32 1.27 13.17
N ALA A 187 -1.67 2.36 13.56
CA ALA A 187 -2.12 3.18 14.71
C ALA A 187 -3.51 3.77 14.45
N ASP A 188 -3.79 4.26 13.25
CA ASP A 188 -5.11 4.75 12.85
C ASP A 188 -6.16 3.63 12.91
N ALA A 189 -5.83 2.43 12.42
CA ALA A 189 -6.74 1.28 12.47
C ALA A 189 -7.05 0.87 13.93
N VAL A 190 -6.04 0.84 14.79
CA VAL A 190 -6.22 0.55 16.22
C VAL A 190 -7.03 1.66 16.91
N ASP A 191 -6.80 2.92 16.55
CA ASP A 191 -7.59 4.04 17.08
C ASP A 191 -9.07 3.91 16.71
N VAL A 192 -9.37 3.54 15.47
CA VAL A 192 -10.76 3.26 15.04
C VAL A 192 -11.36 2.08 15.79
N LEU A 193 -10.60 1.03 16.10
CA LEU A 193 -11.07 -0.10 16.89
C LEU A 193 -11.40 0.29 18.34
N ILE A 194 -10.63 1.19 18.92
CA ILE A 194 -10.79 1.61 20.33
C ILE A 194 -11.86 2.71 20.46
N ASN A 195 -11.79 3.73 19.61
CA ASN A 195 -12.55 4.97 19.75
C ASN A 195 -13.71 5.10 18.74
N GLY A 196 -13.83 4.16 17.81
CA GLY A 196 -14.76 4.25 16.70
C GLY A 196 -14.22 5.08 15.53
N ASP A 197 -14.97 5.08 14.43
CA ASP A 197 -14.59 5.76 13.17
C ASP A 197 -14.85 7.28 13.16
N GLY A 198 -15.26 7.85 14.31
CA GLY A 198 -15.58 9.28 14.43
C GLY A 198 -16.86 9.74 13.72
N ASN A 199 -17.53 8.84 13.00
CA ASN A 199 -18.71 9.16 12.18
C ASN A 199 -20.05 8.88 12.90
N GLY A 200 -20.04 8.75 14.23
CA GLY A 200 -21.24 8.60 15.05
C GLY A 200 -22.00 7.29 14.89
N GLY A 201 -21.47 6.35 14.13
CA GLY A 201 -22.14 5.09 13.80
C GLY A 201 -21.66 3.85 14.56
N VAL A 202 -20.50 3.90 15.17
CA VAL A 202 -19.95 2.81 15.97
C VAL A 202 -19.32 3.40 17.23
N THR A 203 -20.09 3.46 18.26
CA THR A 203 -19.52 3.53 19.62
C THR A 203 -18.93 2.15 19.89
N ALA A 204 -17.64 2.11 20.18
CA ALA A 204 -17.02 0.93 20.69
C ALA A 204 -17.90 0.34 21.80
N ALA A 205 -18.39 -0.89 21.59
CA ALA A 205 -18.99 -1.72 22.62
C ALA A 205 -20.14 -1.11 23.46
N SER A 206 -21.09 -0.37 22.89
CA SER A 206 -22.28 0.06 23.66
C SER A 206 -23.44 -0.95 23.64
N ASP A 207 -23.31 -2.07 22.95
CA ASP A 207 -24.39 -3.06 22.78
C ASP A 207 -24.31 -4.27 23.73
N GLY A 208 -23.46 -4.20 24.75
CA GLY A 208 -23.33 -5.24 25.78
C GLY A 208 -22.70 -6.56 25.30
N ARG A 209 -22.14 -6.60 24.11
CA ARG A 209 -21.44 -7.79 23.60
C ARG A 209 -19.97 -7.71 23.98
N SER A 210 -19.41 -8.86 24.37
CA SER A 210 -18.00 -9.00 24.66
C SER A 210 -17.20 -8.85 23.36
N TYR A 211 -16.84 -7.63 23.03
CA TYR A 211 -15.81 -7.40 22.06
C TYR A 211 -14.44 -7.51 22.75
N LEU A 212 -13.46 -7.86 21.96
CA LEU A 212 -12.08 -7.82 22.38
C LEU A 212 -11.78 -6.44 22.99
N VAL A 213 -11.78 -6.36 24.30
CA VAL A 213 -11.32 -5.16 24.98
C VAL A 213 -9.81 -5.22 24.92
N VAL A 214 -9.26 -4.45 24.00
CA VAL A 214 -7.81 -4.23 23.98
C VAL A 214 -7.50 -3.31 25.14
N GLY A 215 -7.03 -3.87 26.23
CA GLY A 215 -6.41 -3.10 27.31
C GLY A 215 -5.11 -2.52 26.78
N VAL A 216 -5.09 -1.23 26.45
CA VAL A 216 -3.84 -0.52 26.18
C VAL A 216 -3.30 -0.04 27.52
N ASP A 217 -2.32 -0.74 28.07
CA ASP A 217 -1.51 -0.18 29.12
C ASP A 217 -0.58 0.88 28.53
N THR A 218 -0.99 2.13 28.64
CA THR A 218 -0.22 3.29 28.18
C THR A 218 1.11 3.45 28.92
N THR A 219 1.25 2.84 30.09
CA THR A 219 2.48 2.89 30.90
C THR A 219 3.47 1.83 30.46
N ALA A 220 3.01 0.63 30.13
CA ALA A 220 3.86 -0.49 29.70
C ALA A 220 4.04 -0.59 28.18
N LYS A 221 3.31 0.20 27.38
CA LYS A 221 3.28 0.14 25.90
C LYS A 221 2.97 -1.26 25.35
N THR A 222 2.25 -2.06 26.11
CA THR A 222 1.82 -3.40 25.75
C THR A 222 0.34 -3.40 25.38
N VAL A 223 -0.01 -4.15 24.34
CA VAL A 223 -1.39 -4.42 23.95
C VAL A 223 -1.70 -5.85 24.36
N GLU A 224 -2.59 -5.99 25.33
CA GLU A 224 -3.07 -7.30 25.76
C GLU A 224 -4.39 -7.61 25.07
N PHE A 225 -4.45 -8.77 24.40
CA PHE A 225 -5.66 -9.27 23.77
C PHE A 225 -6.31 -10.30 24.69
N PHE A 226 -7.52 -10.01 25.16
CA PHE A 226 -8.34 -10.96 25.89
C PHE A 226 -9.40 -11.54 24.94
N LEU A 227 -9.42 -12.84 24.80
CA LEU A 227 -10.45 -13.59 24.08
C LEU A 227 -11.64 -13.91 25.01
#